data_2f386c42ec7bd43583d4802c055d29a7
#
_entry.id   2f386c42ec7bd43583d4802c055d29a7
#
_cell.length_a   1.000
_cell.length_b   1.000
_cell.length_c   1.000
_cell.angle_alpha   90.00
_cell.angle_beta   90.00
_cell.angle_gamma   90.00
#
_symmetry.space_group_name_H-M   'P 1'
#
loop_
_entity.id
_entity.type
_entity.pdbx_description
1 polymer ?
#
loop_
_entity_poly.entity_id
_entity_poly.type
_entity_poly.pdbx_seq_one_letter_code
_entity_poly.pdbx_strand_id
1 'polypeptide(L)'
;MADVVNNEVKEVKKETSKRKLYFRALKKVMKIRYKKPTFIYLDNKELLQGAILLSNHEGTDAPMAFEIYHNSKFRMWGAHEMNSGLIKLYKYQTRVYYHEKKGWNIHAARAFCLIASPLTNLFYSGLNLISTYKDSRFVKTIKESYKTLTEGENIIIYPEDSTNGYLAELEGFHAGFAMLCEYCKRKGYDVPIYVTYFRKDMNTYVIDKPVLYSQLSAEYETKEDIAKVLCDRCNELGKMELFVEPTNDEADEETSETTEAVETAEAEETANV
;
A
#
# COMPACT_ATOMS: atom_id res chain seq x y z
N MET A 1 -5.00 -28.74 36.06
CA MET A 1 -6.07 -27.73 36.09
C MET A 1 -5.71 -26.70 35.06
N ALA A 2 -6.39 -26.72 33.94
CA ALA A 2 -6.11 -25.84 32.83
C ALA A 2 -7.09 -24.66 32.92
N ASP A 3 -6.57 -23.46 33.17
CA ASP A 3 -7.36 -22.24 33.12
C ASP A 3 -7.53 -21.84 31.64
N VAL A 4 -8.77 -22.00 31.20
CA VAL A 4 -9.26 -21.56 29.89
C VAL A 4 -9.35 -20.03 29.93
N VAL A 5 -8.47 -19.34 29.25
CA VAL A 5 -8.58 -17.90 29.02
C VAL A 5 -9.66 -17.70 27.94
N ASN A 6 -10.86 -17.34 28.39
CA ASN A 6 -11.95 -16.88 27.55
C ASN A 6 -11.60 -15.48 27.01
N ASN A 7 -11.08 -15.39 25.81
CA ASN A 7 -11.02 -14.13 25.05
C ASN A 7 -12.38 -13.88 24.41
N GLU A 8 -13.21 -13.09 25.09
CA GLU A 8 -14.39 -12.47 24.47
C GLU A 8 -13.95 -11.57 23.31
N VAL A 9 -14.30 -12.00 22.11
CA VAL A 9 -14.16 -11.16 20.89
C VAL A 9 -15.20 -10.05 21.00
N LYS A 10 -14.78 -8.88 21.46
CA LYS A 10 -15.61 -7.67 21.39
C LYS A 10 -15.77 -7.30 19.91
N GLU A 11 -17.00 -7.32 19.41
CA GLU A 11 -17.38 -6.70 18.15
C GLU A 11 -16.92 -5.23 18.13
N VAL A 12 -15.82 -4.96 17.44
CA VAL A 12 -15.33 -3.60 17.24
C VAL A 12 -16.15 -2.97 16.11
N LYS A 13 -17.02 -2.03 16.46
CA LYS A 13 -17.70 -1.15 15.51
C LYS A 13 -16.72 -0.66 14.45
N LYS A 14 -17.09 -0.78 13.17
CA LYS A 14 -16.40 -0.23 11.98
C LYS A 14 -16.19 1.29 12.12
N GLU A 15 -15.23 1.73 12.93
CA GLU A 15 -14.73 3.10 12.88
C GLU A 15 -13.62 3.15 11.83
N THR A 16 -13.98 3.52 10.61
CA THR A 16 -12.99 3.88 9.60
C THR A 16 -12.05 4.94 10.18
N SER A 17 -10.73 4.77 10.00
CA SER A 17 -9.74 5.81 10.32
C SER A 17 -10.30 7.17 9.90
N LYS A 18 -10.36 8.15 10.86
CA LYS A 18 -11.01 9.46 10.63
C LYS A 18 -10.25 10.30 9.61
N ARG A 19 -10.27 9.87 8.35
CA ARG A 19 -9.72 10.67 7.24
C ARG A 19 -10.49 11.97 7.12
N LYS A 20 -9.79 13.08 6.86
CA LYS A 20 -10.38 14.40 6.67
C LYS A 20 -11.46 14.38 5.58
N LEU A 21 -12.52 15.16 5.74
CA LEU A 21 -13.69 15.13 4.85
C LEU A 21 -13.31 15.38 3.37
N TYR A 22 -12.43 16.36 3.12
CA TYR A 22 -11.95 16.65 1.77
C TYR A 22 -11.20 15.47 1.13
N PHE A 23 -10.46 14.70 1.95
CA PHE A 23 -9.71 13.54 1.45
C PHE A 23 -10.65 12.40 1.04
N ARG A 24 -11.76 12.24 1.76
CA ARG A 24 -12.82 11.29 1.37
C ARG A 24 -13.46 11.67 0.04
N ALA A 25 -13.66 12.98 -0.22
CA ALA A 25 -14.14 13.45 -1.51
C ALA A 25 -13.09 13.22 -2.62
N LEU A 26 -11.81 13.51 -2.32
CA LEU A 26 -10.71 13.27 -3.26
C LEU A 26 -10.59 11.78 -3.63
N LYS A 27 -10.74 10.87 -2.68
CA LYS A 27 -10.76 9.41 -2.95
C LYS A 27 -11.86 9.04 -3.96
N LYS A 28 -13.05 9.68 -3.91
CA LYS A 28 -14.11 9.40 -4.89
C LYS A 28 -13.69 9.79 -6.31
N VAL A 29 -13.00 10.92 -6.47
CA VAL A 29 -12.47 11.35 -7.77
C VAL A 29 -11.36 10.40 -8.25
N MET A 30 -10.51 9.94 -7.35
CA MET A 30 -9.41 9.04 -7.69
C MET A 30 -9.89 7.64 -8.13
N LYS A 31 -11.08 7.20 -7.71
CA LYS A 31 -11.70 5.96 -8.20
C LYS A 31 -11.95 5.95 -9.71
N ILE A 32 -12.04 7.11 -10.36
CA ILE A 32 -12.14 7.22 -11.82
C ILE A 32 -10.83 6.77 -12.49
N ARG A 33 -9.67 7.07 -11.84
CA ARG A 33 -8.32 6.76 -12.38
C ARG A 33 -7.82 5.38 -11.97
N TYR A 34 -8.17 4.92 -10.76
CA TYR A 34 -7.69 3.66 -10.20
C TYR A 34 -8.84 2.68 -10.12
N LYS A 35 -8.78 1.61 -10.93
CA LYS A 35 -9.76 0.51 -10.88
C LYS A 35 -9.68 -0.19 -9.51
N LYS A 36 -10.80 -0.76 -9.07
CA LYS A 36 -10.86 -1.52 -7.82
C LYS A 36 -10.04 -2.80 -7.96
N PRO A 37 -9.03 -3.03 -7.11
CA PRO A 37 -8.27 -4.27 -7.16
C PRO A 37 -9.05 -5.41 -6.50
N THR A 38 -8.73 -6.62 -6.92
CA THR A 38 -9.09 -7.84 -6.18
C THR A 38 -8.13 -8.02 -5.01
N PHE A 39 -8.64 -8.42 -3.84
CA PHE A 39 -7.82 -8.77 -2.68
C PHE A 39 -7.96 -10.26 -2.41
N ILE A 40 -6.88 -11.03 -2.60
CA ILE A 40 -6.81 -12.46 -2.37
C ILE A 40 -6.04 -12.71 -1.08
N TYR A 41 -6.70 -13.31 -0.10
CA TYR A 41 -6.10 -13.70 1.17
C TYR A 41 -5.82 -15.21 1.16
N LEU A 42 -4.55 -15.61 1.27
CA LEU A 42 -4.15 -17.01 1.17
C LEU A 42 -4.57 -17.88 2.37
N ASP A 43 -4.95 -17.27 3.49
CA ASP A 43 -5.52 -17.95 4.66
C ASP A 43 -7.04 -17.81 4.76
N ASN A 44 -7.69 -17.17 3.78
CA ASN A 44 -9.13 -16.87 3.74
C ASN A 44 -9.63 -16.10 4.97
N LYS A 45 -8.76 -15.30 5.62
CA LYS A 45 -9.10 -14.52 6.81
C LYS A 45 -8.87 -13.04 6.59
N GLU A 46 -9.64 -12.22 7.31
CA GLU A 46 -9.39 -10.78 7.35
C GLU A 46 -8.08 -10.47 8.10
N LEU A 47 -7.48 -9.31 7.79
CA LEU A 47 -6.25 -8.86 8.43
C LEU A 47 -6.43 -8.72 9.95
N LEU A 48 -5.48 -9.23 10.71
CA LEU A 48 -5.37 -8.95 12.13
C LEU A 48 -5.18 -7.45 12.36
N GLN A 49 -5.68 -6.95 13.49
CA GLN A 49 -5.44 -5.57 13.91
C GLN A 49 -4.04 -5.42 14.51
N GLY A 50 -3.43 -4.25 14.28
CA GLY A 50 -2.08 -3.98 14.79
C GLY A 50 -0.99 -4.76 14.07
N ALA A 51 -1.21 -5.14 12.82
CA ALA A 51 -0.27 -5.87 12.00
C ALA A 51 0.57 -4.94 11.10
N ILE A 52 1.71 -5.45 10.65
CA ILE A 52 2.52 -4.84 9.59
C ILE A 52 2.26 -5.59 8.28
N LEU A 53 2.03 -4.83 7.20
CA LEU A 53 1.96 -5.34 5.84
C LEU A 53 3.20 -4.86 5.09
N LEU A 54 3.95 -5.78 4.52
CA LEU A 54 5.11 -5.50 3.66
C LEU A 54 4.70 -5.76 2.22
N SER A 55 4.88 -4.79 1.33
CA SER A 55 4.43 -4.88 -0.07
C SER A 55 5.48 -4.35 -1.04
N ASN A 56 5.42 -4.79 -2.30
CA ASN A 56 6.08 -4.11 -3.41
C ASN A 56 5.44 -2.73 -3.65
N HIS A 57 6.22 -1.78 -4.16
CA HIS A 57 5.74 -0.40 -4.35
C HIS A 57 5.00 -0.20 -5.68
N GLU A 58 5.43 -0.85 -6.77
CA GLU A 58 4.88 -0.70 -8.13
C GLU A 58 4.57 0.76 -8.50
N GLY A 59 5.52 1.64 -8.26
CA GLY A 59 5.37 3.09 -8.46
C GLY A 59 4.35 3.72 -7.51
N THR A 60 3.26 4.24 -8.03
CA THR A 60 2.16 4.81 -7.22
C THR A 60 0.95 3.88 -7.16
N ASP A 61 0.92 2.83 -7.97
CA ASP A 61 -0.29 2.04 -8.19
C ASP A 61 -0.64 1.20 -6.96
N ALA A 62 0.34 0.49 -6.38
CA ALA A 62 0.10 -0.32 -5.18
C ALA A 62 -0.36 0.53 -3.98
N PRO A 63 0.35 1.59 -3.54
CA PRO A 63 -0.11 2.42 -2.42
C PRO A 63 -1.49 3.02 -2.64
N MET A 64 -1.77 3.45 -3.88
CA MET A 64 -3.04 4.09 -4.21
C MET A 64 -4.20 3.10 -4.23
N ALA A 65 -4.01 1.93 -4.84
CA ALA A 65 -5.01 0.88 -4.86
C ALA A 65 -5.40 0.47 -3.44
N PHE A 66 -4.41 0.30 -2.55
CA PHE A 66 -4.66 -0.03 -1.15
C PHE A 66 -5.37 1.11 -0.41
N GLU A 67 -4.87 2.36 -0.51
CA GLU A 67 -5.49 3.52 0.17
C GLU A 67 -6.94 3.74 -0.25
N ILE A 68 -7.26 3.58 -1.52
CA ILE A 68 -8.59 3.89 -2.06
C ILE A 68 -9.60 2.80 -1.70
N TYR A 69 -9.21 1.52 -1.74
CA TYR A 69 -10.15 0.40 -1.76
C TYR A 69 -10.09 -0.51 -0.54
N HIS A 70 -8.97 -0.57 0.18
CA HIS A 70 -8.89 -1.42 1.36
C HIS A 70 -9.69 -0.85 2.54
N ASN A 71 -10.42 -1.72 3.25
CA ASN A 71 -11.36 -1.29 4.30
C ASN A 71 -10.78 -1.33 5.72
N SER A 72 -9.58 -1.89 5.94
CA SER A 72 -8.98 -1.89 7.28
C SER A 72 -8.52 -0.49 7.71
N LYS A 73 -8.37 -0.29 9.02
CA LYS A 73 -7.70 0.89 9.55
C LYS A 73 -6.20 0.73 9.39
N PHE A 74 -5.55 1.65 8.72
CA PHE A 74 -4.11 1.59 8.52
C PHE A 74 -3.48 2.96 8.34
N ARG A 75 -2.16 3.00 8.53
CA ARG A 75 -1.29 4.11 8.17
C ARG A 75 -0.13 3.58 7.33
N MET A 76 0.40 4.40 6.43
CA MET A 76 1.55 4.03 5.60
C MET A 76 2.82 4.71 6.12
N TRP A 77 3.95 4.03 5.99
CA TRP A 77 5.24 4.71 6.07
C TRP A 77 5.44 5.54 4.81
N GLY A 78 5.95 6.76 4.99
CA GLY A 78 6.27 7.65 3.87
C GLY A 78 7.45 8.55 4.21
N ALA A 79 8.20 8.97 3.19
CA ALA A 79 9.31 9.89 3.36
C ALA A 79 8.87 11.15 4.11
N HIS A 80 9.67 11.58 5.08
CA HIS A 80 9.29 12.72 5.95
C HIS A 80 9.07 14.02 5.17
N GLU A 81 9.63 14.14 3.99
CA GLU A 81 9.42 15.26 3.07
C GLU A 81 7.96 15.38 2.64
N MET A 82 7.24 14.25 2.51
CA MET A 82 5.82 14.23 2.15
C MET A 82 4.94 14.90 3.21
N ASN A 83 5.33 14.81 4.49
CA ASN A 83 4.62 15.42 5.63
C ASN A 83 5.23 16.73 6.13
N SER A 84 6.28 17.22 5.48
CA SER A 84 7.05 18.38 5.97
C SER A 84 6.49 19.75 5.56
N GLY A 85 5.31 19.75 4.95
CA GLY A 85 4.63 20.95 4.46
C GLY A 85 5.08 21.36 3.06
N LEU A 86 4.31 22.28 2.46
CA LEU A 86 4.39 22.64 1.04
C LEU A 86 5.80 23.03 0.56
N ILE A 87 6.51 23.89 1.32
CA ILE A 87 7.82 24.40 0.88
C ILE A 87 8.87 23.27 0.80
N LYS A 88 8.91 22.38 1.80
CA LYS A 88 9.87 21.26 1.80
C LYS A 88 9.50 20.23 0.75
N LEU A 89 8.21 19.94 0.59
CA LEU A 89 7.71 19.05 -0.45
C LEU A 89 8.05 19.59 -1.85
N TYR A 90 7.82 20.88 -2.12
CA TYR A 90 8.20 21.52 -3.38
C TYR A 90 9.70 21.36 -3.68
N LYS A 91 10.56 21.64 -2.70
CA LYS A 91 12.01 21.48 -2.86
C LYS A 91 12.40 20.03 -3.15
N TYR A 92 11.80 19.07 -2.44
CA TYR A 92 12.03 17.64 -2.63
C TYR A 92 11.57 17.20 -4.03
N GLN A 93 10.34 17.51 -4.41
CA GLN A 93 9.80 17.15 -5.72
C GLN A 93 10.62 17.75 -6.85
N THR A 94 10.96 19.04 -6.77
CA THR A 94 11.70 19.72 -7.82
C THR A 94 13.11 19.17 -8.00
N ARG A 95 13.88 19.05 -6.91
CA ARG A 95 15.30 18.71 -6.98
C ARG A 95 15.52 17.20 -7.05
N VAL A 96 14.92 16.47 -6.10
CA VAL A 96 15.20 15.04 -5.95
C VAL A 96 14.34 14.22 -6.92
N TYR A 97 13.03 14.40 -6.92
CA TYR A 97 12.15 13.53 -7.67
C TYR A 97 12.20 13.80 -9.18
N TYR A 98 11.91 15.04 -9.61
CA TYR A 98 11.85 15.35 -11.03
C TYR A 98 13.23 15.57 -11.65
N HIS A 99 14.15 16.30 -10.99
CA HIS A 99 15.45 16.60 -11.57
C HIS A 99 16.41 15.40 -11.45
N GLU A 100 16.71 14.91 -10.23
CA GLU A 100 17.71 13.86 -10.03
C GLU A 100 17.21 12.47 -10.49
N LYS A 101 15.99 12.06 -10.03
CA LYS A 101 15.48 10.71 -10.34
C LYS A 101 14.83 10.59 -11.72
N LYS A 102 14.12 11.62 -12.22
CA LYS A 102 13.43 11.60 -13.51
C LYS A 102 14.21 12.29 -14.65
N GLY A 103 15.36 12.90 -14.36
CA GLY A 103 16.23 13.56 -15.36
C GLY A 103 15.63 14.83 -16.00
N TRP A 104 14.59 15.44 -15.39
CA TRP A 104 13.99 16.64 -15.96
C TRP A 104 14.92 17.85 -15.85
N ASN A 105 14.81 18.77 -16.81
CA ASN A 105 15.45 20.08 -16.68
C ASN A 105 14.93 20.76 -15.40
N ILE A 106 15.83 21.36 -14.60
CA ILE A 106 15.50 21.94 -13.29
C ILE A 106 14.46 23.08 -13.39
N HIS A 107 14.48 23.88 -14.46
CA HIS A 107 13.53 24.97 -14.67
C HIS A 107 12.14 24.45 -15.02
N ALA A 108 12.07 23.40 -15.87
CA ALA A 108 10.80 22.71 -16.18
C ALA A 108 10.22 22.05 -14.93
N ALA A 109 11.04 21.36 -14.12
CA ALA A 109 10.65 20.80 -12.86
C ALA A 109 10.10 21.87 -11.88
N ARG A 110 10.74 23.03 -11.78
CA ARG A 110 10.26 24.15 -10.94
C ARG A 110 8.91 24.68 -11.39
N ALA A 111 8.76 24.94 -12.69
CA ALA A 111 7.49 25.45 -13.24
C ALA A 111 6.33 24.45 -13.00
N PHE A 112 6.56 23.19 -13.26
CA PHE A 112 5.58 22.12 -13.01
C PHE A 112 5.22 22.02 -11.53
N CYS A 113 6.21 21.98 -10.65
CA CYS A 113 5.99 21.81 -9.20
C CYS A 113 5.32 23.02 -8.54
N LEU A 114 5.33 24.20 -9.14
CA LEU A 114 4.53 25.34 -8.63
C LEU A 114 3.03 25.00 -8.58
N ILE A 115 2.54 24.24 -9.55
CA ILE A 115 1.14 23.80 -9.63
C ILE A 115 0.95 22.44 -8.94
N ALA A 116 1.85 21.49 -9.20
CA ALA A 116 1.72 20.12 -8.71
C ALA A 116 1.92 20.00 -7.20
N SER A 117 2.89 20.73 -6.60
CA SER A 117 3.20 20.56 -5.18
C SER A 117 2.07 20.96 -4.23
N PRO A 118 1.29 22.02 -4.46
CA PRO A 118 0.11 22.32 -3.63
C PRO A 118 -0.91 21.20 -3.63
N LEU A 119 -1.21 20.63 -4.80
CA LEU A 119 -2.16 19.51 -4.93
C LEU A 119 -1.62 18.24 -4.24
N THR A 120 -0.34 17.94 -4.45
CA THR A 120 0.32 16.80 -3.82
C THR A 120 0.41 16.97 -2.31
N ASN A 121 0.69 18.20 -1.81
CA ASN A 121 0.69 18.47 -0.38
C ASN A 121 -0.69 18.29 0.26
N LEU A 122 -1.74 18.73 -0.43
CA LEU A 122 -3.12 18.50 0.00
C LEU A 122 -3.41 17.00 0.09
N PHE A 123 -2.99 16.24 -0.92
CA PHE A 123 -3.15 14.79 -0.96
C PHE A 123 -2.40 14.11 0.19
N TYR A 124 -1.09 14.35 0.34
CA TYR A 124 -0.30 13.73 1.41
C TYR A 124 -0.80 14.10 2.81
N SER A 125 -1.28 15.32 3.01
CA SER A 125 -1.86 15.73 4.28
C SER A 125 -3.14 14.96 4.66
N GLY A 126 -3.76 14.30 3.68
CA GLY A 126 -4.92 13.44 3.86
C GLY A 126 -4.58 11.99 4.16
N LEU A 127 -3.41 11.50 3.72
CA LEU A 127 -2.98 10.11 3.89
C LEU A 127 -2.64 9.75 5.34
N ASN A 128 -2.39 10.74 6.22
CA ASN A 128 -1.98 10.50 7.61
C ASN A 128 -0.74 9.57 7.72
N LEU A 129 0.28 9.82 6.89
CA LEU A 129 1.49 9.01 6.83
C LEU A 129 2.27 9.03 8.14
N ILE A 130 2.94 7.94 8.47
CA ILE A 130 3.99 7.90 9.48
C ILE A 130 5.30 8.32 8.78
N SER A 131 5.89 9.42 9.23
CA SER A 131 7.11 9.95 8.62
C SER A 131 8.32 9.07 8.89
N THR A 132 9.02 8.64 7.83
CA THR A 132 10.27 7.88 7.93
C THR A 132 11.48 8.78 7.71
N TYR A 133 12.53 8.54 8.47
CA TYR A 133 13.78 9.30 8.45
C TYR A 133 14.96 8.36 8.20
N LYS A 134 15.96 8.83 7.47
CA LYS A 134 17.21 8.07 7.20
C LYS A 134 18.32 8.36 8.23
N ASP A 135 18.02 9.04 9.31
CA ASP A 135 18.96 9.46 10.35
C ASP A 135 18.44 9.10 11.76
N SER A 136 19.08 9.62 12.80
CA SER A 136 18.72 9.35 14.21
C SER A 136 17.25 9.66 14.54
N ARG A 137 16.56 10.48 13.76
CA ARG A 137 15.12 10.76 13.90
C ARG A 137 14.25 9.53 13.59
N PHE A 138 14.81 8.47 13.00
CA PHE A 138 14.08 7.21 12.77
C PHE A 138 13.47 6.64 14.06
N VAL A 139 14.05 6.94 15.22
CA VAL A 139 13.44 6.64 16.53
C VAL A 139 12.01 7.22 16.67
N LYS A 140 11.71 8.36 16.04
CA LYS A 140 10.36 8.94 16.04
C LYS A 140 9.41 8.06 15.22
N THR A 141 9.86 7.58 14.07
CA THR A 141 9.10 6.62 13.24
C THR A 141 8.74 5.38 14.06
N ILE A 142 9.74 4.78 14.73
CA ILE A 142 9.54 3.58 15.57
C ILE A 142 8.49 3.83 16.67
N LYS A 143 8.61 4.94 17.41
CA LYS A 143 7.69 5.26 18.51
C LYS A 143 6.27 5.51 18.01
N GLU A 144 6.11 6.25 16.91
CA GLU A 144 4.81 6.53 16.31
C GLU A 144 4.18 5.25 15.75
N SER A 145 4.97 4.40 15.08
CA SER A 145 4.54 3.11 14.58
C SER A 145 4.10 2.17 15.70
N TYR A 146 4.87 2.07 16.78
CA TYR A 146 4.48 1.27 17.95
C TYR A 146 3.14 1.70 18.53
N LYS A 147 2.94 3.03 18.69
CA LYS A 147 1.66 3.57 19.15
C LYS A 147 0.53 3.19 18.21
N THR A 148 0.72 3.35 16.89
CA THR A 148 -0.27 3.00 15.87
C THR A 148 -0.69 1.52 15.96
N LEU A 149 0.30 0.61 16.04
CA LEU A 149 0.05 -0.83 16.16
C LEU A 149 -0.72 -1.19 17.44
N THR A 150 -0.31 -0.63 18.58
CA THR A 150 -0.96 -0.89 19.88
C THR A 150 -2.35 -0.26 20.02
N GLU A 151 -2.69 0.73 19.19
CA GLU A 151 -4.04 1.27 19.05
C GLU A 151 -4.92 0.45 18.08
N GLY A 152 -4.39 -0.67 17.55
CA GLY A 152 -5.11 -1.59 16.67
C GLY A 152 -5.18 -1.14 15.21
N GLU A 153 -4.41 -0.12 14.81
CA GLU A 153 -4.29 0.25 13.40
C GLU A 153 -3.13 -0.53 12.74
N ASN A 154 -3.30 -0.96 11.51
CA ASN A 154 -2.28 -1.64 10.74
C ASN A 154 -1.27 -0.65 10.15
N ILE A 155 -0.07 -1.11 9.83
CA ILE A 155 0.93 -0.30 9.14
C ILE A 155 1.29 -0.98 7.83
N ILE A 156 1.23 -0.23 6.73
CA ILE A 156 1.76 -0.68 5.45
C ILE A 156 3.12 -0.05 5.22
N ILE A 157 4.06 -0.88 4.87
CA ILE A 157 5.45 -0.51 4.56
C ILE A 157 5.78 -1.05 3.17
N TYR A 158 6.37 -0.21 2.36
CA TYR A 158 6.96 -0.55 1.07
C TYR A 158 8.49 -0.54 1.24
N PRO A 159 9.08 -1.64 1.73
CA PRO A 159 10.49 -1.66 2.15
C PRO A 159 11.45 -1.89 1.00
N GLU A 160 10.96 -1.95 -0.23
CA GLU A 160 11.69 -2.23 -1.44
C GLU A 160 12.89 -1.29 -1.63
N ASP A 161 14.05 -1.86 -1.94
CA ASP A 161 15.18 -1.10 -2.45
C ASP A 161 14.91 -0.70 -3.89
N SER A 162 14.49 0.53 -4.10
CA SER A 162 14.17 1.09 -5.41
C SER A 162 15.32 1.89 -6.04
N THR A 163 16.56 1.58 -5.69
CA THR A 163 17.75 2.25 -6.24
C THR A 163 17.81 2.09 -7.77
N ASN A 164 17.46 0.91 -8.27
CA ASN A 164 17.40 0.58 -9.70
C ASN A 164 16.01 0.78 -10.32
N GLY A 165 15.09 1.45 -9.61
CA GLY A 165 13.70 1.64 -10.02
C GLY A 165 12.77 0.64 -9.35
N TYR A 166 11.53 0.56 -9.84
CA TYR A 166 10.55 -0.41 -9.38
C TYR A 166 10.56 -1.61 -10.31
N LEU A 167 10.98 -2.75 -9.79
CA LEU A 167 11.16 -4.00 -10.54
C LEU A 167 10.06 -5.00 -10.19
N ALA A 168 9.65 -5.81 -11.17
CA ALA A 168 8.69 -6.89 -10.91
C ALA A 168 9.27 -7.97 -10.00
N GLU A 169 10.57 -8.22 -10.07
CA GLU A 169 11.31 -9.03 -9.11
C GLU A 169 12.15 -8.12 -8.22
N LEU A 170 11.82 -8.08 -6.94
CA LEU A 170 12.44 -7.18 -5.97
C LEU A 170 13.87 -7.63 -5.67
N GLU A 171 14.81 -6.70 -5.64
CA GLU A 171 16.22 -6.97 -5.32
C GLU A 171 16.46 -7.11 -3.81
N GLY A 172 15.64 -6.47 -2.98
CA GLY A 172 15.77 -6.55 -1.52
C GLY A 172 14.78 -5.67 -0.77
N PHE A 173 14.68 -5.95 0.52
CA PHE A 173 13.96 -5.13 1.49
C PHE A 173 14.92 -4.43 2.45
N HIS A 174 14.69 -3.14 2.68
CA HIS A 174 15.34 -2.42 3.78
C HIS A 174 14.87 -2.94 5.13
N ALA A 175 15.78 -3.30 6.03
CA ALA A 175 15.49 -3.92 7.32
C ALA A 175 14.89 -2.98 8.38
N GLY A 176 14.49 -1.75 8.02
CA GLY A 176 13.93 -0.79 8.97
C GLY A 176 12.67 -1.27 9.69
N PHE A 177 11.82 -2.06 9.03
CA PHE A 177 10.64 -2.65 9.65
C PHE A 177 11.01 -3.67 10.74
N ALA A 178 12.08 -4.45 10.57
CA ALA A 178 12.55 -5.40 11.57
C ALA A 178 13.05 -4.70 12.83
N MET A 179 13.61 -3.49 12.71
CA MET A 179 13.93 -2.65 13.89
C MET A 179 12.67 -2.24 14.65
N LEU A 180 11.58 -1.94 13.96
CA LEU A 180 10.28 -1.67 14.59
C LEU A 180 9.75 -2.91 15.30
N CYS A 181 9.78 -4.06 14.65
CA CYS A 181 9.29 -5.32 15.23
C CYS A 181 10.10 -5.70 16.48
N GLU A 182 11.43 -5.57 16.45
CA GLU A 182 12.30 -5.78 17.59
C GLU A 182 11.96 -4.83 18.76
N TYR A 183 11.68 -3.56 18.47
CA TYR A 183 11.24 -2.61 19.48
C TYR A 183 9.89 -3.01 20.08
N CYS A 184 8.93 -3.44 19.27
CA CYS A 184 7.62 -3.92 19.70
C CYS A 184 7.76 -5.15 20.61
N LYS A 185 8.55 -6.16 20.18
CA LYS A 185 8.82 -7.37 20.96
C LYS A 185 9.40 -7.07 22.34
N ARG A 186 10.38 -6.15 22.42
CA ARG A 186 10.93 -5.68 23.70
C ARG A 186 9.91 -4.95 24.59
N LYS A 187 8.83 -4.44 24.01
CA LYS A 187 7.70 -3.81 24.71
C LYS A 187 6.56 -4.79 25.02
N GLY A 188 6.75 -6.09 24.75
CA GLY A 188 5.75 -7.11 25.00
C GLY A 188 4.67 -7.24 23.92
N TYR A 189 4.89 -6.62 22.76
CA TYR A 189 3.97 -6.72 21.61
C TYR A 189 4.61 -7.51 20.47
N ASP A 190 4.16 -8.75 20.26
CA ASP A 190 4.60 -9.58 19.17
C ASP A 190 3.79 -9.25 17.91
N VAL A 191 4.47 -8.68 16.92
CA VAL A 191 3.82 -8.08 15.75
C VAL A 191 3.51 -9.16 14.70
N PRO A 192 2.24 -9.31 14.27
CA PRO A 192 1.91 -10.07 13.07
C PRO A 192 2.41 -9.34 11.81
N ILE A 193 3.11 -10.06 10.95
CA ILE A 193 3.65 -9.53 9.69
C ILE A 193 2.98 -10.28 8.55
N TYR A 194 2.38 -9.55 7.63
CA TYR A 194 1.88 -10.04 6.36
C TYR A 194 2.83 -9.64 5.26
N VAL A 195 3.18 -10.58 4.38
CA VAL A 195 3.80 -10.26 3.10
C VAL A 195 2.69 -10.13 2.08
N THR A 196 2.76 -9.09 1.26
CA THR A 196 1.76 -8.83 0.22
C THR A 196 2.44 -8.47 -1.08
N TYR A 197 1.81 -8.80 -2.21
CA TYR A 197 2.29 -8.41 -3.52
C TYR A 197 1.14 -7.84 -4.36
N PHE A 198 1.34 -6.66 -4.93
CA PHE A 198 0.40 -6.07 -5.88
C PHE A 198 0.79 -6.46 -7.31
N ARG A 199 -0.05 -7.27 -7.95
CA ARG A 199 0.04 -7.67 -9.36
C ARG A 199 -0.66 -6.60 -10.20
N LYS A 200 0.11 -5.73 -10.84
CA LYS A 200 -0.43 -4.64 -11.66
C LYS A 200 -1.11 -5.15 -12.91
N ASP A 201 -0.56 -6.18 -13.53
CA ASP A 201 -1.09 -6.86 -14.72
C ASP A 201 -2.51 -7.38 -14.51
N MET A 202 -2.81 -7.88 -13.31
CA MET A 202 -4.11 -8.43 -12.93
C MET A 202 -4.90 -7.51 -11.99
N ASN A 203 -4.38 -6.32 -11.69
CA ASN A 203 -4.95 -5.40 -10.70
C ASN A 203 -5.35 -6.11 -9.39
N THR A 204 -4.46 -6.96 -8.85
CA THR A 204 -4.76 -7.86 -7.73
C THR A 204 -3.71 -7.75 -6.64
N TYR A 205 -4.16 -7.62 -5.39
CA TYR A 205 -3.34 -7.81 -4.20
C TYR A 205 -3.40 -9.26 -3.74
N VAL A 206 -2.24 -9.90 -3.62
CA VAL A 206 -2.09 -11.21 -2.98
C VAL A 206 -1.56 -10.96 -1.57
N ILE A 207 -2.26 -11.46 -0.57
CA ILE A 207 -1.94 -11.26 0.84
C ILE A 207 -1.69 -12.63 1.46
N ASP A 208 -0.47 -12.84 1.95
CA ASP A 208 -0.07 -14.10 2.60
C ASP A 208 -0.71 -14.26 3.98
N LYS A 209 -0.56 -15.42 4.57
CA LYS A 209 -0.86 -15.65 5.98
C LYS A 209 0.12 -14.89 6.88
N PRO A 210 -0.30 -14.46 8.08
CA PRO A 210 0.59 -13.75 8.97
C PRO A 210 1.66 -14.65 9.58
N VAL A 211 2.85 -14.09 9.78
CA VAL A 211 3.92 -14.69 10.59
C VAL A 211 4.23 -13.76 11.76
N LEU A 212 4.40 -14.31 12.97
CA LEU A 212 4.78 -13.52 14.13
C LEU A 212 6.27 -13.18 14.09
N TYR A 213 6.62 -11.95 14.51
CA TYR A 213 8.03 -11.55 14.54
C TYR A 213 8.88 -12.44 15.47
N SER A 214 8.30 -12.96 16.55
CA SER A 214 9.00 -13.89 17.44
C SER A 214 9.46 -15.15 16.73
N GLN A 215 8.67 -15.68 15.78
CA GLN A 215 9.01 -16.86 14.98
C GLN A 215 10.20 -16.55 14.06
N LEU A 216 10.14 -15.43 13.32
CA LEU A 216 11.23 -15.01 12.44
C LEU A 216 12.53 -14.76 13.22
N SER A 217 12.46 -14.07 14.37
CA SER A 217 13.64 -13.78 15.19
C SER A 217 14.18 -14.97 15.97
N ALA A 218 13.48 -16.11 15.99
CA ALA A 218 13.99 -17.37 16.51
C ALA A 218 14.70 -18.20 15.44
N GLU A 219 14.34 -18.00 14.15
CA GLU A 219 14.87 -18.73 13.01
C GLU A 219 16.06 -18.01 12.36
N TYR A 220 16.04 -16.68 12.31
CA TYR A 220 17.04 -15.85 11.61
C TYR A 220 17.81 -14.98 12.59
N GLU A 221 19.15 -14.95 12.45
CA GLU A 221 20.04 -14.26 13.40
C GLU A 221 20.01 -12.73 13.21
N THR A 222 19.94 -12.26 11.97
CA THR A 222 20.03 -10.83 11.66
C THR A 222 18.71 -10.27 11.12
N LYS A 223 18.54 -8.96 11.25
CA LYS A 223 17.38 -8.26 10.66
C LYS A 223 17.43 -8.25 9.14
N GLU A 224 18.61 -8.28 8.59
CA GLU A 224 18.92 -8.37 7.17
C GLU A 224 18.46 -9.71 6.61
N ASP A 225 18.70 -10.82 7.33
CA ASP A 225 18.20 -12.15 6.94
C ASP A 225 16.68 -12.21 6.97
N ILE A 226 16.05 -11.63 8.01
CA ILE A 226 14.59 -11.50 8.07
C ILE A 226 14.07 -10.68 6.89
N ALA A 227 14.73 -9.57 6.57
CA ALA A 227 14.33 -8.72 5.44
C ALA A 227 14.47 -9.48 4.11
N LYS A 228 15.54 -10.27 3.96
CA LYS A 228 15.79 -11.07 2.77
C LYS A 228 14.70 -12.14 2.58
N VAL A 229 14.43 -12.95 3.58
CA VAL A 229 13.44 -14.04 3.45
C VAL A 229 12.04 -13.51 3.19
N LEU A 230 11.66 -12.36 3.77
CA LEU A 230 10.36 -11.74 3.50
C LEU A 230 10.30 -11.09 2.11
N CYS A 231 11.43 -10.61 1.57
CA CYS A 231 11.53 -10.16 0.19
C CYS A 231 11.40 -11.33 -0.79
N ASP A 232 12.12 -12.44 -0.54
CA ASP A 232 12.01 -13.65 -1.34
C ASP A 232 10.55 -14.16 -1.36
N ARG A 233 9.88 -14.15 -0.20
CA ARG A 233 8.46 -14.50 -0.11
C ARG A 233 7.56 -13.54 -0.89
N CYS A 234 7.86 -12.24 -0.88
CA CYS A 234 7.14 -11.25 -1.68
C CYS A 234 7.27 -11.56 -3.19
N ASN A 235 8.46 -11.91 -3.65
CA ASN A 235 8.71 -12.31 -5.03
C ASN A 235 7.95 -13.59 -5.41
N GLU A 236 7.86 -14.56 -4.50
CA GLU A 236 7.06 -15.78 -4.72
C GLU A 236 5.57 -15.45 -4.94
N LEU A 237 5.01 -14.55 -4.13
CA LEU A 237 3.61 -14.10 -4.31
C LEU A 237 3.41 -13.42 -5.67
N GLY A 238 4.41 -12.68 -6.15
CA GLY A 238 4.38 -12.05 -7.48
C GLY A 238 4.36 -13.06 -8.63
N LYS A 239 4.98 -14.24 -8.43
CA LYS A 239 5.08 -15.32 -9.43
C LYS A 239 3.95 -16.35 -9.31
N MET A 240 3.10 -16.25 -8.28
CA MET A 240 2.03 -17.22 -8.04
C MET A 240 1.02 -17.23 -9.19
N GLU A 241 0.64 -18.42 -9.65
CA GLU A 241 -0.49 -18.58 -10.57
C GLU A 241 -1.80 -18.31 -9.81
N LEU A 242 -2.55 -17.34 -10.27
CA LEU A 242 -3.83 -16.95 -9.68
C LEU A 242 -4.95 -17.30 -10.64
N PHE A 243 -5.89 -18.09 -10.18
CA PHE A 243 -7.16 -18.28 -10.85
C PHE A 243 -8.12 -17.20 -10.32
N VAL A 244 -8.19 -16.07 -11.01
CA VAL A 244 -9.18 -15.02 -10.73
C VAL A 244 -10.38 -15.30 -11.60
N GLU A 245 -11.52 -15.68 -10.99
CA GLU A 245 -12.78 -15.73 -11.74
C GLU A 245 -13.09 -14.32 -12.25
N PRO A 246 -13.47 -14.15 -13.53
CA PRO A 246 -13.82 -12.83 -14.06
C PRO A 246 -14.93 -12.23 -13.19
N THR A 247 -14.69 -11.03 -12.69
CA THR A 247 -15.71 -10.30 -11.92
C THR A 247 -16.84 -9.92 -12.88
N ASN A 248 -18.10 -10.07 -12.47
CA ASN A 248 -19.30 -9.76 -13.28
C ASN A 248 -19.33 -8.33 -13.87
N ASP A 249 -18.44 -7.45 -13.42
CA ASP A 249 -18.31 -6.09 -13.95
C ASP A 249 -17.74 -6.05 -15.39
N GLU A 250 -17.07 -7.14 -15.86
CA GLU A 250 -16.59 -7.24 -17.27
C GLU A 250 -17.67 -7.82 -18.20
N ALA A 251 -18.62 -8.58 -17.66
CA ALA A 251 -19.72 -9.14 -18.44
C ALA A 251 -20.73 -8.07 -18.90
N ASP A 252 -20.85 -6.96 -18.15
CA ASP A 252 -21.77 -5.86 -18.49
C ASP A 252 -21.17 -4.92 -19.57
N GLU A 253 -19.83 -4.82 -19.70
CA GLU A 253 -19.20 -4.05 -20.79
C GLU A 253 -19.23 -4.80 -22.13
N GLU A 254 -19.01 -6.13 -22.16
CA GLU A 254 -19.11 -6.92 -23.41
C GLU A 254 -20.55 -7.02 -23.93
N THR A 255 -21.55 -7.04 -23.04
CA THR A 255 -22.96 -7.04 -23.46
C THR A 255 -23.41 -5.69 -23.97
N SER A 256 -22.85 -4.57 -23.52
CA SER A 256 -23.18 -3.23 -24.01
C SER A 256 -22.57 -2.96 -25.39
N GLU A 257 -21.34 -3.38 -25.66
CA GLU A 257 -20.71 -3.22 -26.99
C GLU A 257 -21.35 -4.10 -28.06
N THR A 258 -21.80 -5.32 -27.71
CA THR A 258 -22.50 -6.19 -28.65
C THR A 258 -23.91 -5.68 -28.96
N THR A 259 -24.58 -5.03 -27.99
CA THR A 259 -25.94 -4.47 -28.22
C THR A 259 -25.89 -3.21 -29.09
N GLU A 260 -24.92 -2.32 -28.90
CA GLU A 260 -24.71 -1.13 -29.74
C GLU A 260 -24.31 -1.50 -31.19
N ALA A 261 -23.48 -2.56 -31.35
CA ALA A 261 -23.07 -3.02 -32.68
C ALA A 261 -24.24 -3.65 -33.49
N VAL A 262 -25.20 -4.30 -32.82
CA VAL A 262 -26.38 -4.89 -33.45
C VAL A 262 -27.40 -3.81 -33.78
N GLU A 263 -27.65 -2.81 -32.92
CA GLU A 263 -28.56 -1.70 -33.21
C GLU A 263 -28.06 -0.80 -34.36
N THR A 264 -26.75 -0.57 -34.50
CA THR A 264 -26.18 0.18 -35.62
C THR A 264 -26.27 -0.58 -36.94
N ALA A 265 -26.12 -1.91 -36.92
CA ALA A 265 -26.25 -2.73 -38.12
C ALA A 265 -27.70 -2.81 -38.63
N GLU A 266 -28.69 -2.90 -37.74
CA GLU A 266 -30.12 -2.90 -38.12
C GLU A 266 -30.60 -1.52 -38.59
N ALA A 267 -30.00 -0.41 -38.10
CA ALA A 267 -30.36 0.93 -38.57
C ALA A 267 -29.82 1.24 -39.99
N GLU A 268 -28.68 0.67 -40.41
CA GLU A 268 -28.13 0.83 -41.75
C GLU A 268 -28.90 -0.02 -42.79
N GLU A 269 -29.45 -1.17 -42.40
CA GLU A 269 -30.22 -2.04 -43.32
C GLU A 269 -31.61 -1.46 -43.62
N THR A 270 -32.20 -0.69 -42.71
CA THR A 270 -33.52 -0.03 -42.94
C THR A 270 -33.44 1.30 -43.68
N ALA A 271 -32.27 1.88 -43.89
CA ALA A 271 -32.08 3.13 -44.63
C ALA A 271 -31.84 2.93 -46.15
N ASN A 272 -31.71 1.68 -46.59
CA ASN A 272 -31.41 1.33 -48.00
C ASN A 272 -32.55 0.59 -48.74
N VAL A 273 -33.79 0.78 -48.29
CA VAL A 273 -34.99 0.26 -49.01
C VAL A 273 -35.85 1.40 -49.54
#